data_5d971fa90831693e7dff36d10172556d
#
_entry.id   5d971fa90831693e7dff36d10172556d
#
_cell.length_a   1.000
_cell.length_b   1.000
_cell.length_c   1.000
_cell.angle_alpha   90.00
_cell.angle_beta   90.00
_cell.angle_gamma   90.00
#
_symmetry.space_group_name_H-M   'P 1'
#
loop_
_entity.id
_entity.type
_entity.pdbx_description
1 polymer ?
#
loop_
_entity_poly.entity_id
_entity_poly.type
_entity_poly.pdbx_seq_one_letter_code
_entity_poly.pdbx_strand_id
1 'polypeptide(L)'
;MTVVVCDDDKGMLQEVEAFCNMLPYRELRCCTYEEPMALLSDIEEGKLKADAYILDIDMPELSGIEIKNKLIEKGNLKSVIFLTNHMEMMQDAFGRNV
;
A
#
# COMPACT_ATOMS: atom_id res chain seq x y z
N MET A 1 -10.76 5.69 -9.96
CA MET A 1 -9.63 5.77 -9.02
C MET A 1 -9.29 4.38 -8.50
N THR A 2 -8.05 4.04 -8.53
CA THR A 2 -7.58 2.73 -8.09
C THR A 2 -6.69 2.88 -6.86
N VAL A 3 -7.00 2.10 -5.83
CA VAL A 3 -6.23 2.03 -4.59
C VAL A 3 -5.66 0.63 -4.47
N VAL A 4 -4.37 0.53 -4.26
CA VAL A 4 -3.69 -0.74 -4.02
C VAL A 4 -3.40 -0.86 -2.54
N VAL A 5 -3.76 -1.99 -1.95
CA VAL A 5 -3.53 -2.25 -0.52
C VAL A 5 -2.65 -3.48 -0.42
N CYS A 6 -1.58 -3.38 0.35
CA CYS A 6 -0.70 -4.52 0.59
C CYS A 6 -0.49 -4.70 2.09
N ASP A 7 -0.86 -5.87 2.59
CA ASP A 7 -0.72 -6.23 3.99
C ASP A 7 -0.69 -7.75 4.08
N ASP A 8 0.20 -8.31 4.86
CA ASP A 8 0.30 -9.75 5.03
C ASP A 8 -0.80 -10.32 5.94
N ASP A 9 -1.59 -9.46 6.56
CA ASP A 9 -2.74 -9.84 7.39
C ASP A 9 -4.01 -9.79 6.55
N LYS A 10 -4.58 -10.97 6.27
CA LYS A 10 -5.82 -11.06 5.51
C LYS A 10 -6.98 -10.30 6.14
N GLY A 11 -7.04 -10.31 7.47
CA GLY A 11 -8.09 -9.60 8.19
C GLY A 11 -8.04 -8.10 7.92
N MET A 12 -6.83 -7.54 7.91
CA MET A 12 -6.64 -6.14 7.61
C MET A 12 -7.02 -5.82 6.16
N LEU A 13 -6.64 -6.68 5.23
CA LEU A 13 -7.03 -6.49 3.82
C LEU A 13 -8.54 -6.47 3.66
N GLN A 14 -9.23 -7.38 4.34
CA GLN A 14 -10.69 -7.43 4.28
C GLN A 14 -11.33 -6.18 4.88
N GLU A 15 -10.78 -5.68 5.98
CA GLU A 15 -11.29 -4.47 6.60
C GLU A 15 -11.12 -3.25 5.71
N VAL A 16 -9.95 -3.10 5.10
CA VAL A 16 -9.69 -1.97 4.22
C VAL A 16 -10.57 -2.06 2.97
N GLU A 17 -10.70 -3.25 2.39
CA GLU A 17 -11.55 -3.45 1.23
C GLU A 17 -13.00 -3.11 1.53
N ALA A 18 -13.51 -3.58 2.69
CA ALA A 18 -14.87 -3.28 3.12
C ALA A 18 -15.06 -1.77 3.31
N PHE A 19 -14.07 -1.11 3.88
CA PHE A 19 -14.12 0.34 4.06
C PHE A 19 -14.20 1.06 2.72
N CYS A 20 -13.38 0.66 1.77
CA CYS A 20 -13.41 1.25 0.43
C CYS A 20 -14.76 1.04 -0.24
N ASN A 21 -15.36 -0.13 -0.06
CA ASN A 21 -16.67 -0.44 -0.65
C ASN A 21 -17.80 0.36 -0.01
N MET A 22 -17.60 0.90 1.19
CA MET A 22 -18.58 1.72 1.87
C MET A 22 -18.55 3.18 1.42
N LEU A 23 -17.46 3.59 0.78
CA LEU A 23 -17.33 4.97 0.32
C LEU A 23 -18.26 5.22 -0.89
N PRO A 24 -18.81 6.44 -1.01
CA PRO A 24 -19.79 6.73 -2.05
C PRO A 24 -19.17 7.04 -3.42
N TYR A 25 -17.98 6.54 -3.68
CA TYR A 25 -17.29 6.79 -4.95
C TYR A 25 -17.44 5.58 -5.86
N ARG A 26 -18.26 5.71 -6.89
CA ARG A 26 -18.59 4.60 -7.80
C ARG A 26 -17.39 4.06 -8.55
N GLU A 27 -16.40 4.90 -8.79
CA GLU A 27 -15.23 4.52 -9.57
C GLU A 27 -14.04 4.09 -8.73
N LEU A 28 -14.25 3.94 -7.42
CA LEU A 28 -13.18 3.49 -6.55
C LEU A 28 -12.98 1.99 -6.69
N ARG A 29 -11.77 1.60 -7.09
CA ARG A 29 -11.37 0.20 -7.17
C ARG A 29 -10.33 -0.09 -6.12
N CYS A 30 -10.48 -1.19 -5.43
CA CYS A 30 -9.54 -1.63 -4.42
C CYS A 30 -8.89 -2.94 -4.86
N CYS A 31 -7.57 -2.92 -5.03
CA CYS A 31 -6.78 -4.10 -5.38
C CYS A 31 -5.97 -4.50 -4.17
N THR A 32 -6.12 -5.73 -3.70
CA THR A 32 -5.44 -6.18 -2.49
C THR A 32 -4.31 -7.15 -2.82
N TYR A 33 -3.21 -7.04 -2.07
CA TYR A 33 -2.07 -7.94 -2.16
C TYR A 33 -1.72 -8.44 -0.77
N GLU A 34 -1.74 -9.74 -0.58
CA GLU A 34 -1.31 -10.35 0.68
C GLU A 34 0.20 -10.55 0.69
N GLU A 35 0.81 -10.72 -0.47
CA GLU A 35 2.23 -10.97 -0.60
C GLU A 35 2.95 -9.77 -1.19
N PRO A 36 3.87 -9.14 -0.43
CA PRO A 36 4.56 -7.94 -0.93
C PRO A 36 5.40 -8.20 -2.17
N MET A 37 5.95 -9.41 -2.32
CA MET A 37 6.75 -9.73 -3.50
C MET A 37 5.90 -9.78 -4.77
N ALA A 38 4.65 -10.20 -4.66
CA ALA A 38 3.73 -10.18 -5.80
C ALA A 38 3.44 -8.75 -6.25
N LEU A 39 3.23 -7.86 -5.29
CA LEU A 39 3.04 -6.44 -5.59
C LEU A 39 4.28 -5.84 -6.25
N LEU A 40 5.46 -6.13 -5.70
CA LEU A 40 6.71 -5.64 -6.25
C LEU A 40 6.89 -6.09 -7.70
N SER A 41 6.59 -7.35 -7.98
CA SER A 41 6.68 -7.91 -9.34
C SER A 41 5.79 -7.14 -10.31
N ASP A 42 4.55 -6.87 -9.91
CA ASP A 42 3.61 -6.14 -10.76
C ASP A 42 4.06 -4.69 -10.99
N ILE A 43 4.66 -4.07 -9.98
CA ILE A 43 5.23 -2.73 -10.11
C ILE A 43 6.38 -2.75 -11.12
N GLU A 44 7.28 -3.71 -11.00
CA GLU A 44 8.45 -3.79 -11.87
C GLU A 44 8.08 -4.08 -13.32
N GLU A 45 7.02 -4.85 -13.52
CA GLU A 45 6.54 -5.18 -14.86
C GLU A 45 5.64 -4.10 -15.46
N GLY A 46 5.37 -3.04 -14.71
CA GLY A 46 4.55 -1.93 -15.18
C GLY A 46 3.07 -2.26 -15.32
N LYS A 47 2.60 -3.28 -14.61
CA LYS A 47 1.20 -3.72 -14.71
C LYS A 47 0.24 -2.89 -13.87
N LEU A 48 0.75 -2.11 -12.91
CA LEU A 48 -0.08 -1.36 -12.00
C LEU A 48 -0.11 0.12 -12.34
N LYS A 49 -1.31 0.68 -12.35
CA LYS A 49 -1.53 2.12 -12.44
C LYS A 49 -2.50 2.46 -11.33
N ALA A 50 -1.98 2.83 -10.17
CA ALA A 50 -2.80 3.16 -9.03
C ALA A 50 -2.69 4.63 -8.67
N ASP A 51 -3.74 5.16 -8.11
CA ASP A 51 -3.77 6.55 -7.66
C ASP A 51 -3.27 6.67 -6.23
N ALA A 52 -3.43 5.60 -5.45
CA ALA A 52 -2.96 5.58 -4.07
C ALA A 52 -2.55 4.16 -3.68
N TYR A 53 -1.62 4.10 -2.75
CA TYR A 53 -1.13 2.84 -2.19
C TYR A 53 -1.29 2.89 -0.68
N ILE A 54 -1.88 1.85 -0.11
CA ILE A 54 -1.97 1.67 1.34
C ILE A 54 -1.09 0.48 1.66
N LEU A 55 0.00 0.71 2.36
CA LEU A 55 1.04 -0.29 2.55
C LEU A 55 1.28 -0.53 4.04
N ASP A 56 1.32 -1.80 4.42
CA ASP A 56 1.80 -2.18 5.75
C ASP A 56 3.33 -2.02 5.76
N ILE A 57 3.86 -1.43 6.83
CA ILE A 57 5.30 -1.26 6.96
C ILE A 57 5.96 -2.58 7.32
N ASP A 58 5.35 -3.32 8.24
CA ASP A 58 5.98 -4.50 8.83
C ASP A 58 5.47 -5.79 8.17
N MET A 59 6.08 -6.13 7.04
CA MET A 59 5.75 -7.35 6.31
C MET A 59 6.97 -8.23 6.15
N PRO A 60 6.78 -9.56 6.12
CA PRO A 60 7.91 -10.48 5.85
C PRO A 60 8.48 -10.22 4.46
N GLU A 61 9.76 -10.43 4.32
CA GLU A 61 10.51 -10.33 3.07
C GLU A 61 10.72 -8.90 2.55
N LEU A 62 9.70 -8.03 2.65
CA LEU A 62 9.77 -6.72 2.03
C LEU A 62 8.88 -5.77 2.81
N SER A 63 9.43 -4.65 3.26
CA SER A 63 8.64 -3.66 3.99
C SER A 63 7.88 -2.72 3.06
N GLY A 64 6.83 -2.09 3.58
CA GLY A 64 6.09 -1.09 2.82
C GLY A 64 6.96 0.09 2.42
N ILE A 65 7.99 0.41 3.22
CA ILE A 65 8.91 1.50 2.89
C ILE A 65 9.73 1.15 1.65
N GLU A 66 10.17 -0.11 1.54
CA GLU A 66 10.90 -0.57 0.36
C GLU A 66 10.03 -0.53 -0.89
N ILE A 67 8.75 -0.87 -0.76
CA ILE A 67 7.80 -0.77 -1.87
C ILE A 67 7.64 0.69 -2.30
N LYS A 68 7.49 1.59 -1.34
CA LYS A 68 7.40 3.03 -1.64
C LYS A 68 8.63 3.49 -2.41
N ASN A 69 9.82 3.06 -1.99
CA ASN A 69 11.05 3.47 -2.66
C ASN A 69 11.09 2.95 -4.10
N LYS A 70 10.62 1.74 -4.33
CA LYS A 70 10.54 1.18 -5.68
C LYS A 70 9.57 1.97 -6.55
N LEU A 71 8.43 2.38 -5.99
CA LEU A 71 7.46 3.19 -6.72
C LEU A 71 8.05 4.55 -7.11
N ILE A 72 8.82 5.16 -6.21
CA ILE A 72 9.51 6.42 -6.52
C ILE A 72 10.51 6.20 -7.65
N GLU A 73 11.29 5.13 -7.57
CA GLU A 73 12.29 4.80 -8.59
C GLU A 73 11.66 4.63 -9.97
N LYS A 74 10.47 4.04 -10.01
CA LYS A 74 9.76 3.83 -11.28
C LYS A 74 8.96 5.06 -11.74
N GLY A 75 8.92 6.11 -10.92
CA GLY A 75 8.16 7.31 -11.24
C GLY A 75 6.65 7.14 -11.17
N ASN A 76 6.17 6.13 -10.46
CA ASN A 76 4.75 5.80 -10.40
C ASN A 76 4.07 6.17 -9.09
N LEU A 77 4.77 6.84 -8.20
CA LEU A 77 4.21 7.17 -6.91
C LEU A 77 3.36 8.44 -6.98
N LYS A 78 2.10 8.33 -6.61
CA LYS A 78 1.21 9.50 -6.50
C LYS A 78 0.87 9.77 -5.04
N SER A 79 0.48 8.74 -4.30
CA SER A 79 0.09 8.88 -2.90
C SER A 79 0.31 7.57 -2.17
N VAL A 80 0.88 7.65 -0.98
CA VAL A 80 1.10 6.48 -0.13
C VAL A 80 0.61 6.76 1.27
N ILE A 81 -0.11 5.79 1.83
CA ILE A 81 -0.52 5.78 3.23
C ILE A 81 0.06 4.51 3.85
N PHE A 82 0.71 4.65 5.00
CA PHE A 82 1.26 3.51 5.69
C PHE A 82 0.34 3.07 6.83
N LEU A 83 0.17 1.75 6.93
CA LEU A 83 -0.52 1.12 8.05
C LEU A 83 0.50 0.40 8.91
N THR A 84 0.39 0.52 10.22
CA THR A 84 1.31 -0.18 11.11
C THR A 84 0.75 -0.20 12.52
N ASN A 85 1.13 -1.23 13.26
CA ASN A 85 0.87 -1.31 14.70
C ASN A 85 2.06 -0.80 15.50
N HIS A 86 3.11 -0.33 14.84
CA HIS A 86 4.34 0.13 15.45
C HIS A 86 4.48 1.63 15.25
N MET A 87 4.16 2.40 16.25
CA MET A 87 4.16 3.87 16.16
C MET A 87 5.52 4.44 15.79
N GLU A 88 6.60 3.87 16.32
CA GLU A 88 7.95 4.31 15.99
C GLU A 88 8.25 4.10 14.51
N MET A 89 7.79 3.00 13.92
CA MET A 89 7.98 2.77 12.49
C MET A 89 7.16 3.73 11.65
N MET A 90 5.99 4.09 12.14
CA MET A 90 5.15 5.08 11.48
C MET A 90 5.85 6.44 11.43
N GLN A 91 6.49 6.83 12.53
CA GLN A 91 7.25 8.08 12.58
C GLN A 91 8.40 8.05 11.58
N ASP A 92 9.12 6.93 11.50
CA ASP A 92 10.22 6.79 10.55
C ASP A 92 9.73 6.90 9.10
N ALA A 93 8.56 6.36 8.82
CA ALA A 93 8.01 6.37 7.47
C ALA A 93 7.59 7.78 7.02
N PHE A 94 7.03 8.56 7.93
CA PHE A 94 6.52 9.90 7.63
C PHE A 94 7.46 11.02 8.02
N GLY A 95 8.51 10.70 8.74
CA GLY A 95 9.45 11.70 9.23
C GLY A 95 9.01 12.25 10.58
N ARG A 96 9.80 13.19 11.11
CA ARG A 96 9.66 13.68 12.46
C ARG A 96 8.44 14.54 12.70
N ASN A 97 7.86 15.07 11.69
CA ASN A 97 6.78 16.04 11.80
C ASN A 97 5.40 15.43 11.64
N VAL A 98 5.33 14.15 11.73
CA VAL A 98 4.07 13.43 11.60
C VAL A 98 3.50 13.09 12.95
#